data_a02135fc0f368358ae2dc36235457c26
#
_entry.id   a02135fc0f368358ae2dc36235457c26
#
_cell.length_a   1.000
_cell.length_b   1.000
_cell.length_c   1.000
_cell.angle_alpha   90.00
_cell.angle_beta   90.00
_cell.angle_gamma   90.00
#
_symmetry.space_group_name_H-M   'P 1'
#
loop_
_entity.id
_entity.type
_entity.pdbx_description
1 polymer ?
#
loop_
_entity_poly.entity_id
_entity_poly.type
_entity_poly.pdbx_seq_one_letter_code
_entity_poly.pdbx_strand_id
1 'polypeptide(L)'
;MRIVVSHEGTDFDALASMFAVNKLFPSTQMVVWGTVNRNVRHFLSLYGNFFPILKEKEVDWEKVDKIYVVDTTCWERLSKAGELIKNGKV
;
A
#
# COMPACT_ATOMS: atom_id res chain seq x y z
N MET A 1 9.52 7.72 6.65
CA MET A 1 8.39 6.78 6.65
C MET A 1 8.51 5.83 5.48
N ARG A 2 8.41 4.55 5.73
CA ARG A 2 8.44 3.51 4.69
C ARG A 2 7.05 2.98 4.47
N ILE A 3 6.67 2.82 3.22
CA ILE A 3 5.36 2.28 2.87
C ILE A 3 5.48 1.18 1.83
N VAL A 4 4.49 0.30 1.80
CA VAL A 4 4.32 -0.68 0.75
C VAL A 4 2.98 -0.46 0.08
N VAL A 5 2.96 -0.46 -1.24
CA VAL A 5 1.77 -0.18 -2.03
C VAL A 5 1.56 -1.24 -3.09
N SER A 6 0.34 -1.35 -3.58
CA SER A 6 -0.03 -2.17 -4.72
C SER A 6 -1.00 -1.38 -5.59
N HIS A 7 -1.55 -2.01 -6.61
CA HIS A 7 -2.48 -1.36 -7.54
C HIS A 7 -3.84 -1.08 -6.90
N GLU A 8 -4.60 -0.19 -7.52
CA GLU A 8 -6.01 0.01 -7.17
C GLU A 8 -6.78 -1.30 -7.36
N GLY A 9 -7.82 -1.51 -6.57
CA GLY A 9 -8.55 -2.76 -6.61
C GLY A 9 -7.81 -3.88 -5.87
N THR A 10 -7.10 -3.52 -4.80
CA THR A 10 -6.32 -4.47 -4.00
C THR A 10 -7.11 -5.75 -3.74
N ASP A 11 -6.56 -6.87 -4.20
CA ASP A 11 -7.12 -8.19 -3.96
C ASP A 11 -6.33 -8.92 -2.86
N PHE A 12 -6.69 -10.16 -2.56
CA PHE A 12 -6.02 -10.91 -1.51
C PHE A 12 -4.53 -11.17 -1.81
N ASP A 13 -4.19 -11.40 -3.08
CA ASP A 13 -2.78 -11.63 -3.47
C ASP A 13 -1.96 -10.37 -3.22
N ALA A 14 -2.49 -9.21 -3.58
CA ALA A 14 -1.83 -7.92 -3.33
C ALA A 14 -1.69 -7.67 -1.84
N LEU A 15 -2.77 -7.91 -1.07
CA LEU A 15 -2.74 -7.73 0.37
C LEU A 15 -1.70 -8.65 1.03
N ALA A 16 -1.66 -9.91 0.62
CA ALA A 16 -0.69 -10.87 1.15
C ALA A 16 0.73 -10.44 0.83
N SER A 17 0.98 -9.93 -0.39
CA SER A 17 2.30 -9.44 -0.79
C SER A 17 2.73 -8.24 0.04
N MET A 18 1.82 -7.31 0.31
CA MET A 18 2.10 -6.16 1.16
C MET A 18 2.41 -6.61 2.59
N PHE A 19 1.65 -7.57 3.10
CA PHE A 19 1.88 -8.09 4.44
C PHE A 19 3.24 -8.79 4.55
N ALA A 20 3.65 -9.52 3.51
CA ALA A 20 4.97 -10.15 3.47
C ALA A 20 6.08 -9.11 3.58
N VAL A 21 5.96 -7.98 2.88
CA VAL A 21 6.94 -6.89 2.99
C VAL A 21 6.96 -6.34 4.41
N ASN A 22 5.78 -6.15 5.03
CA ASN A 22 5.72 -5.68 6.41
C ASN A 22 6.39 -6.66 7.37
N LYS A 23 6.26 -7.97 7.13
CA LYS A 23 6.92 -8.98 7.95
C LYS A 23 8.44 -8.91 7.84
N LEU A 24 8.95 -8.67 6.64
CA LEU A 24 10.40 -8.54 6.41
C LEU A 24 10.94 -7.21 6.92
N PHE A 25 10.14 -6.16 6.84
CA PHE A 25 10.50 -4.81 7.24
C PHE A 25 9.40 -4.23 8.13
N PRO A 26 9.39 -4.55 9.44
CA PRO A 26 8.26 -4.23 10.31
C PRO A 26 7.90 -2.75 10.46
N SER A 27 8.83 -1.86 10.15
CA SER A 27 8.55 -0.41 10.19
C SER A 27 7.78 0.09 8.97
N THR A 28 7.46 -0.79 8.02
CA THR A 28 6.78 -0.43 6.78
C THR A 28 5.27 -0.44 7.00
N GLN A 29 4.60 0.66 6.60
CA GLN A 29 3.14 0.76 6.63
C GLN A 29 2.56 0.23 5.33
N MET A 30 1.44 -0.48 5.42
CA MET A 30 0.71 -0.96 4.24
C MET A 30 -0.28 0.13 3.83
N VAL A 31 -0.20 0.62 2.60
CA VAL A 31 -1.07 1.69 2.13
C VAL A 31 -2.04 1.15 1.07
N VAL A 32 -3.32 1.34 1.30
CA VAL A 32 -4.38 1.00 0.34
C VAL A 32 -4.99 2.28 -0.20
N TRP A 33 -5.39 2.27 -1.48
CA TRP A 33 -5.93 3.44 -2.13
C TRP A 33 -6.95 3.04 -3.20
N GLY A 34 -7.80 4.00 -3.53
CA GLY A 34 -8.86 3.75 -4.50
C GLY A 34 -9.85 2.71 -4.01
N THR A 35 -10.43 1.99 -4.94
CA THR A 35 -11.39 0.94 -4.64
C THR A 35 -10.65 -0.33 -4.24
N VAL A 36 -11.01 -0.89 -3.11
CA VAL A 36 -10.47 -2.16 -2.63
C VAL A 36 -11.43 -3.28 -3.04
N ASN A 37 -10.88 -4.44 -3.42
CA ASN A 37 -11.68 -5.60 -3.74
C ASN A 37 -12.69 -5.88 -2.63
N ARG A 38 -13.91 -6.25 -3.01
CA ARG A 38 -15.01 -6.42 -2.06
C ARG A 38 -14.71 -7.44 -0.95
N ASN A 39 -14.10 -8.56 -1.31
CA ASN A 39 -13.77 -9.61 -0.34
C ASN A 39 -12.68 -9.15 0.62
N VAL A 40 -11.69 -8.42 0.11
CA VAL A 40 -10.63 -7.84 0.93
C VAL A 40 -11.21 -6.81 1.88
N ARG A 41 -12.11 -5.95 1.40
CA ARG A 41 -12.75 -4.94 2.23
C ARG A 41 -13.54 -5.58 3.37
N HIS A 42 -14.25 -6.67 3.09
CA HIS A 42 -14.98 -7.41 4.12
C HIS A 42 -14.01 -8.00 5.16
N PHE A 43 -12.93 -8.62 4.68
CA PHE A 43 -11.89 -9.16 5.57
C PHE A 43 -11.30 -8.07 6.46
N LEU A 44 -10.98 -6.91 5.91
CA LEU A 44 -10.39 -5.81 6.66
C LEU A 44 -11.37 -5.20 7.67
N SER A 45 -12.66 -5.25 7.39
CA SER A 45 -13.65 -4.78 8.36
C SER A 45 -13.66 -5.64 9.63
N LEU A 46 -13.28 -6.91 9.50
CA LEU A 46 -13.22 -7.85 10.62
C LEU A 46 -11.85 -7.86 11.30
N TYR A 47 -10.78 -7.76 10.52
CA TYR A 47 -9.42 -8.02 11.01
C TYR A 47 -8.43 -6.86 10.77
N GLY A 48 -8.89 -5.74 10.23
CA GLY A 48 -7.99 -4.64 9.86
C GLY A 48 -7.15 -4.09 11.00
N ASN A 49 -7.66 -4.17 12.23
CA ASN A 49 -6.94 -3.67 13.39
C ASN A 49 -5.67 -4.46 13.72
N PHE A 50 -5.52 -5.64 13.13
CA PHE A 50 -4.34 -6.48 13.32
C PHE A 50 -3.22 -6.20 12.33
N PHE A 51 -3.44 -5.27 11.38
CA PHE A 51 -2.48 -4.96 10.31
C PHE A 51 -2.13 -3.48 10.33
N PRO A 52 -0.88 -3.11 10.01
CA PRO A 52 -0.46 -1.71 9.94
C PRO A 52 -0.91 -1.09 8.60
N ILE A 53 -2.21 -0.87 8.45
CA ILE A 53 -2.81 -0.39 7.21
C ILE A 53 -3.23 1.07 7.34
N LEU A 54 -2.85 1.87 6.35
CA LEU A 54 -3.28 3.26 6.21
C LEU A 54 -4.01 3.43 4.89
N LYS A 55 -5.00 4.32 4.87
CA LYS A 55 -5.59 4.78 3.62
C LYS A 55 -4.69 5.86 3.02
N GLU A 56 -4.77 6.04 1.71
CA GLU A 56 -3.94 7.03 1.02
C GLU A 56 -4.02 8.42 1.68
N LYS A 57 -5.22 8.84 2.07
CA LYS A 57 -5.42 10.16 2.68
C LYS A 57 -4.82 10.31 4.07
N GLU A 58 -4.47 9.19 4.71
CA GLU A 58 -3.88 9.19 6.05
C GLU A 58 -2.35 9.27 6.01
N VAL A 59 -1.75 9.21 4.82
CA VAL A 59 -0.30 9.18 4.65
C VAL A 59 0.23 10.60 4.54
N ASP A 60 1.26 10.92 5.33
CA ASP A 60 2.01 12.16 5.16
C ASP A 60 3.08 11.92 4.09
N TRP A 61 2.73 12.24 2.84
CA TRP A 61 3.55 11.94 1.68
C TRP A 61 4.90 12.66 1.68
N GLU A 62 5.02 13.77 2.39
CA GLU A 62 6.29 14.48 2.49
C GLU A 62 7.30 13.72 3.36
N LYS A 63 6.81 12.85 4.23
CA LYS A 63 7.67 12.04 5.10
C LYS A 63 8.02 10.68 4.52
N VAL A 64 7.47 10.34 3.36
CA VAL A 64 7.75 9.06 2.72
C VAL A 64 9.14 9.10 2.11
N ASP A 65 10.02 8.22 2.56
CA ASP A 65 11.39 8.13 2.06
C ASP A 65 11.67 6.81 1.32
N LYS A 66 10.78 5.83 1.44
CA LYS A 66 10.95 4.55 0.74
C LYS A 66 9.59 3.96 0.42
N ILE A 67 9.45 3.49 -0.81
CA ILE A 67 8.22 2.85 -1.28
C ILE A 67 8.57 1.47 -1.82
N TYR A 68 7.92 0.44 -1.27
CA TYR A 68 7.97 -0.91 -1.84
C TYR A 68 6.72 -1.08 -2.70
N VAL A 69 6.92 -1.52 -3.93
CA VAL A 69 5.81 -1.76 -4.87
C VAL A 69 5.69 -3.25 -5.09
N VAL A 70 4.51 -3.78 -4.85
CA VAL A 70 4.24 -5.21 -5.01
C VAL A 70 3.04 -5.43 -5.93
N ASP A 71 3.04 -6.55 -6.62
CA ASP A 71 1.93 -7.03 -7.45
C ASP A 71 1.55 -6.07 -8.59
N THR A 72 2.43 -5.15 -8.97
CA THR A 72 2.25 -4.30 -10.15
C THR A 72 3.58 -3.67 -10.55
N THR A 73 3.72 -3.40 -11.85
CA THR A 73 4.86 -2.65 -12.40
C THR A 73 4.38 -1.41 -13.17
N CYS A 74 3.10 -1.10 -13.08
CA CYS A 74 2.48 0.00 -13.83
C CYS A 74 2.31 1.22 -12.91
N TRP A 75 3.08 2.28 -13.19
CA TRP A 75 3.06 3.50 -12.37
C TRP A 75 1.67 4.12 -12.28
N GLU A 76 0.92 4.08 -13.37
CA GLU A 76 -0.40 4.68 -13.46
C GLU A 76 -1.40 4.06 -12.50
N ARG A 77 -1.11 2.87 -12.01
CA ARG A 77 -1.97 2.15 -11.08
C ARG A 77 -1.61 2.41 -9.62
N LEU A 78 -0.64 3.27 -9.35
CA LEU A 78 -0.13 3.52 -8.00
C LEU A 78 -0.54 4.86 -7.41
N SER A 79 -1.33 5.66 -8.14
CA SER A 79 -1.83 6.94 -7.65
C SER A 79 -0.69 7.86 -7.16
N LYS A 80 -0.79 8.41 -5.96
CA LYS A 80 0.19 9.34 -5.40
C LYS A 80 1.58 8.72 -5.27
N ALA A 81 1.65 7.45 -4.91
CA ALA A 81 2.93 6.75 -4.83
C ALA A 81 3.62 6.73 -6.19
N GLY A 82 2.85 6.46 -7.26
CA GLY A 82 3.39 6.47 -8.62
C GLY A 82 3.94 7.82 -9.02
N GLU A 83 3.27 8.91 -8.63
CA GLU A 83 3.76 10.26 -8.90
C GLU A 83 5.10 10.52 -8.23
N LEU A 84 5.24 10.12 -6.97
CA LEU A 84 6.49 10.31 -6.23
C LEU A 84 7.64 9.54 -6.86
N ILE A 85 7.40 8.30 -7.25
CA ILE A 85 8.41 7.48 -7.90
C ILE A 85 8.80 8.07 -9.25
N LYS A 86 7.82 8.45 -10.05
CA LYS A 86 8.04 9.02 -11.37
C LYS A 86 8.85 10.31 -11.31
N ASN A 87 8.62 11.11 -10.30
CA ASN A 87 9.30 12.39 -10.13
C ASN A 87 10.66 12.26 -9.42
N GLY A 88 11.07 11.05 -9.09
CA GLY A 88 12.37 10.81 -8.48
C GLY A 88 12.51 11.29 -7.06
N LYS A 89 11.43 11.45 -6.33
CA LYS A 89 11.44 11.93 -4.95
C LYS A 89 11.66 10.82 -3.92
N VAL A 90 11.49 9.57 -4.37
CA VAL A 90 11.63 8.41 -3.50
C VAL A 90 12.43 7.35 -4.20
#